data_d98eb6c30e8f8b69021f4faa1e1986e0
#
_entry.id   d98eb6c30e8f8b69021f4faa1e1986e0
#
_cell.length_a   1.000
_cell.length_b   1.000
_cell.length_c   1.000
_cell.angle_alpha   90.00
_cell.angle_beta   90.00
_cell.angle_gamma   90.00
#
_symmetry.space_group_name_H-M   'P 1'
#
loop_
_entity.id
_entity.type
_entity.pdbx_description
1 polymer ?
#
loop_
_entity_poly.entity_id
_entity_poly.type
_entity_poly.pdbx_seq_one_letter_code
_entity_poly.pdbx_strand_id
1 'polypeptide(L)'
;MPKNATVTCPSGSPTQLTDTAVSAARVIGQRDFYLCATTAATPPTDLEGAIMMLPFAVLAADLPLVDLFPGVGASVYLWGWPVGSDPTETVDVSVSHA
;
A
#
# COMPACT_ATOMS: atom_id res chain seq x y z
N MET A 1 -3.58 -14.36 -7.37
CA MET A 1 -3.57 -15.11 -6.10
C MET A 1 -4.32 -14.32 -5.05
N PRO A 2 -5.32 -14.89 -4.41
CA PRO A 2 -5.97 -14.20 -3.29
C PRO A 2 -5.01 -14.04 -2.12
N LYS A 3 -5.19 -12.96 -1.38
CA LYS A 3 -4.37 -12.66 -0.21
C LYS A 3 -5.26 -12.15 0.92
N ASN A 4 -4.96 -12.59 2.11
CA ASN A 4 -5.56 -12.06 3.34
C ASN A 4 -4.49 -12.20 4.43
N ALA A 5 -3.73 -11.13 4.65
CA ALA A 5 -2.55 -11.20 5.51
C ALA A 5 -2.23 -9.86 6.12
N THR A 6 -1.43 -9.88 7.17
CA THR A 6 -0.82 -8.69 7.75
C THR A 6 0.62 -8.60 7.24
N VAL A 7 0.96 -7.46 6.67
CA VAL A 7 2.30 -7.19 6.14
C VAL A 7 2.97 -6.20 7.08
N THR A 8 4.14 -6.55 7.60
CA THR A 8 4.94 -5.65 8.42
C THR A 8 5.86 -4.84 7.52
N CYS A 9 5.69 -3.53 7.54
CA CYS A 9 6.44 -2.61 6.70
C CYS A 9 7.50 -1.92 7.55
N PRO A 10 8.79 -2.20 7.31
CA PRO A 10 9.87 -1.50 8.03
C PRO A 10 10.08 -0.10 7.47
N SER A 11 10.68 0.74 8.29
CA SER A 11 11.11 2.07 7.88
C SER A 11 12.22 2.01 6.83
N GLY A 12 12.30 3.02 5.99
CA GLY A 12 13.42 3.23 5.08
C GLY A 12 13.22 2.76 3.65
N SER A 13 12.26 1.89 3.39
CA SER A 13 11.97 1.46 2.02
C SER A 13 10.53 0.98 1.88
N PRO A 14 9.92 1.15 0.70
CA PRO A 14 8.59 0.62 0.45
C PRO A 14 8.56 -0.90 0.53
N THR A 15 7.50 -1.44 1.14
CA THR A 15 7.26 -2.88 1.22
C THR A 15 6.07 -3.23 0.33
N GLN A 16 6.20 -4.28 -0.46
CA GLN A 16 5.11 -4.71 -1.34
C GLN A 16 3.96 -5.28 -0.52
N LEU A 17 2.77 -4.72 -0.72
CA LEU A 17 1.56 -5.11 0.01
C LEU A 17 0.74 -6.16 -0.75
N THR A 18 0.69 -6.06 -2.08
CA THR A 18 -0.07 -7.01 -2.91
C THR A 18 0.88 -7.92 -3.67
N ASP A 19 0.57 -9.21 -3.72
CA ASP A 19 1.44 -10.20 -4.36
C ASP A 19 1.30 -10.19 -5.88
N THR A 20 0.20 -9.65 -6.39
CA THR A 20 -0.08 -9.54 -7.82
C THR A 20 -0.61 -8.15 -8.11
N ALA A 21 -0.69 -7.79 -9.39
CA ALA A 21 -1.37 -6.57 -9.80
C ALA A 21 -2.87 -6.74 -9.56
N VAL A 22 -3.47 -5.77 -8.89
CA VAL A 22 -4.89 -5.82 -8.50
C VAL A 22 -5.58 -4.53 -8.89
N SER A 23 -6.88 -4.63 -9.16
CA SER A 23 -7.73 -3.45 -9.44
C SER A 23 -8.37 -2.89 -8.19
N ALA A 24 -8.43 -3.66 -7.11
CA ALA A 24 -8.97 -3.24 -5.81
C ALA A 24 -8.39 -4.11 -4.70
N ALA A 25 -8.27 -3.54 -3.50
CA ALA A 25 -7.79 -4.27 -2.33
C ALA A 25 -8.28 -3.55 -1.07
N ARG A 26 -8.58 -4.32 -0.04
CA ARG A 26 -8.85 -3.75 1.28
C ARG A 26 -7.53 -3.58 2.01
N VAL A 27 -7.26 -2.37 2.49
CA VAL A 27 -6.01 -2.04 3.20
C VAL A 27 -6.37 -1.26 4.47
N ILE A 28 -5.81 -1.66 5.60
CA ILE A 28 -5.95 -0.95 6.86
C ILE A 28 -4.64 -1.05 7.64
N GLY A 29 -4.11 0.09 8.09
CA GLY A 29 -2.88 0.14 8.89
C GLY A 29 -3.17 0.38 10.36
N GLN A 30 -2.34 -0.17 11.25
CA GLN A 30 -2.45 0.05 12.68
C GLN A 30 -2.05 1.47 13.09
N ARG A 31 -1.25 2.12 12.26
CA ARG A 31 -0.81 3.50 12.47
C ARG A 31 -0.72 4.15 11.10
N ASP A 32 -0.40 5.44 11.08
CA ASP A 32 -0.27 6.16 9.82
C ASP A 32 0.86 5.56 8.97
N PHE A 33 0.63 5.48 7.68
CA PHE A 33 1.61 4.96 6.72
C PHE A 33 1.37 5.59 5.36
N TYR A 34 2.40 5.55 4.51
CA TYR A 34 2.27 5.98 3.13
C TYR A 34 1.89 4.80 2.25
N LEU A 35 0.99 5.06 1.30
CA LEU A 35 0.52 4.09 0.32
C LEU A 35 0.85 4.60 -1.09
N CYS A 36 1.46 3.76 -1.90
CA CYS A 36 1.84 4.09 -3.27
C CYS A 36 1.49 2.93 -4.19
N ALA A 37 1.32 3.22 -5.48
CA ALA A 37 0.99 2.23 -6.48
C ALA A 37 1.99 2.26 -7.63
N THR A 38 2.30 1.07 -8.16
CA THR A 38 3.15 0.91 -9.35
C THR A 38 2.53 -0.07 -10.32
N THR A 39 2.95 -0.02 -11.59
CA THR A 39 2.47 -0.96 -12.60
C THR A 39 3.25 -2.25 -12.65
N ALA A 40 4.42 -2.30 -12.02
CA ALA A 40 5.29 -3.48 -11.99
C ALA A 40 5.65 -3.82 -10.55
N ALA A 41 6.05 -5.08 -10.30
CA ALA A 41 6.46 -5.55 -8.98
C ALA A 41 7.87 -5.06 -8.62
N THR A 42 8.16 -3.82 -8.93
CA THR A 42 9.44 -3.15 -8.65
C THR A 42 9.18 -2.00 -7.69
N PRO A 43 9.94 -1.87 -6.59
CA PRO A 43 9.72 -0.80 -5.63
C PRO A 43 9.76 0.58 -6.30
N PRO A 44 8.87 1.50 -5.90
CA PRO A 44 8.91 2.85 -6.44
C PRO A 44 10.21 3.54 -6.00
N THR A 45 10.87 4.20 -6.95
CA THR A 45 12.06 5.00 -6.68
C THR A 45 11.72 6.44 -6.38
N ASP A 46 10.55 6.88 -6.85
CA ASP A 46 10.02 8.20 -6.60
C ASP A 46 8.81 8.05 -5.68
N LEU A 47 8.89 8.63 -4.49
CA LEU A 47 7.83 8.54 -3.49
C LEU A 47 6.77 9.63 -3.65
N GLU A 48 6.90 10.48 -4.65
CA GLU A 48 5.85 11.43 -4.99
C GLU A 48 4.59 10.70 -5.44
N GLY A 49 3.45 11.25 -5.12
CA GLY A 49 2.18 10.62 -5.42
C GLY A 49 1.73 9.60 -4.40
N ALA A 50 2.55 9.32 -3.38
CA ALA A 50 2.11 8.50 -2.26
C ALA A 50 1.07 9.26 -1.44
N ILE A 51 0.08 8.53 -0.92
CA ILE A 51 -0.93 9.11 -0.04
C ILE A 51 -0.68 8.66 1.39
N MET A 52 -0.93 9.58 2.33
CA MET A 52 -0.84 9.25 3.76
C MET A 52 -2.15 8.64 4.20
N MET A 53 -2.09 7.40 4.69
CA MET A 53 -3.22 6.73 5.30
C MET A 53 -3.18 6.96 6.79
N LEU A 54 -4.29 7.43 7.37
CA LEU A 54 -4.41 7.65 8.80
C LEU A 54 -4.56 6.30 9.54
N PRO A 55 -4.24 6.27 10.86
CA PRO A 55 -4.41 5.04 11.62
C PRO A 55 -5.85 4.53 11.55
N PHE A 56 -6.00 3.25 11.25
CA PHE A 56 -7.29 2.57 11.14
C PHE A 56 -8.22 3.11 10.05
N ALA A 57 -7.73 3.98 9.17
CA ALA A 57 -8.47 4.35 7.98
C ALA A 57 -8.52 3.14 7.04
N VAL A 58 -9.70 2.85 6.52
CA VAL A 58 -9.93 1.68 5.67
C VAL A 58 -9.97 2.10 4.22
N LEU A 59 -9.07 1.54 3.41
CA LEU A 59 -9.26 1.54 1.97
C LEU A 59 -10.17 0.38 1.63
N ALA A 60 -11.38 0.67 1.17
CA ALA A 60 -12.40 -0.34 0.95
C ALA A 60 -12.12 -1.18 -0.29
N ALA A 61 -12.46 -2.47 -0.24
CA ALA A 61 -12.20 -3.40 -1.32
C ALA A 61 -13.06 -3.14 -2.57
N ASP A 62 -14.12 -2.35 -2.46
CA ASP A 62 -14.99 -2.00 -3.59
C ASP A 62 -14.58 -0.71 -4.29
N LEU A 63 -13.56 -0.01 -3.79
CA LEU A 63 -13.03 1.18 -4.45
C LEU A 63 -12.02 0.77 -5.52
N PRO A 64 -12.27 1.08 -6.81
CA PRO A 64 -11.27 0.80 -7.84
C PRO A 64 -10.00 1.62 -7.61
N LEU A 65 -8.85 0.97 -7.70
CA LEU A 65 -7.57 1.65 -7.45
C LEU A 65 -7.24 2.68 -8.52
N VAL A 66 -7.83 2.56 -9.71
CA VAL A 66 -7.69 3.58 -10.74
C VAL A 66 -8.30 4.92 -10.32
N ASP A 67 -9.30 4.90 -9.44
CA ASP A 67 -9.89 6.15 -8.92
C ASP A 67 -8.99 6.82 -7.90
N LEU A 68 -8.13 6.05 -7.23
CA LEU A 68 -7.20 6.56 -6.23
C LEU A 68 -5.86 6.96 -6.85
N PHE A 69 -5.41 6.21 -7.85
CA PHE A 69 -4.14 6.44 -8.55
C PHE A 69 -4.38 6.50 -10.07
N PRO A 70 -5.09 7.53 -10.57
CA PRO A 70 -5.53 7.53 -11.98
C PRO A 70 -4.39 7.59 -12.98
N GLY A 71 -3.22 8.08 -12.57
CA GLY A 71 -2.07 8.15 -13.45
C GLY A 71 -1.26 6.87 -13.57
N VAL A 72 -1.59 5.83 -12.80
CA VAL A 72 -0.78 4.61 -12.76
C VAL A 72 -1.37 3.52 -13.65
N GLY A 73 -2.65 3.24 -13.53
CA GLY A 73 -3.31 2.22 -14.34
C GLY A 73 -4.45 1.53 -13.61
N ALA A 74 -5.13 0.61 -14.32
CA ALA A 74 -6.29 -0.07 -13.78
C ALA A 74 -5.93 -1.25 -12.86
N SER A 75 -4.75 -1.84 -13.05
CA SER A 75 -4.23 -2.91 -12.19
C SER A 75 -2.85 -2.52 -11.70
N VAL A 76 -2.66 -2.52 -10.38
CA VAL A 76 -1.47 -1.96 -9.77
C VAL A 76 -0.97 -2.85 -8.63
N TYR A 77 0.32 -2.73 -8.31
CA TYR A 77 0.91 -3.23 -7.08
C TYR A 77 0.89 -2.11 -6.06
N LEU A 78 0.52 -2.44 -4.82
CA LEU A 78 0.50 -1.47 -3.73
C LEU A 78 1.73 -1.65 -2.85
N TRP A 79 2.24 -0.52 -2.37
CA TRP A 79 3.44 -0.45 -1.53
C TRP A 79 3.15 0.43 -0.32
N GLY A 80 3.74 0.08 0.82
CA GLY A 80 3.55 0.84 2.04
C GLY A 80 4.83 0.99 2.85
N TRP A 81 4.92 2.06 3.62
CA TRP A 81 6.00 2.30 4.58
C TRP A 81 5.54 3.25 5.67
N PRO A 82 6.16 3.18 6.88
CA PRO A 82 5.75 4.05 7.98
C PRO A 82 6.01 5.53 7.68
N VAL A 83 5.15 6.38 8.23
CA VAL A 83 5.39 7.82 8.26
C VAL A 83 6.40 8.11 9.38
N GLY A 84 7.41 8.92 9.05
CA GLY A 84 8.44 9.30 10.02
C GLY A 84 9.82 8.85 9.58
N SER A 85 10.83 9.31 10.31
CA SER A 85 12.24 9.08 9.98
C SER A 85 12.95 8.16 10.97
N ASP A 86 12.25 7.62 11.97
CA ASP A 86 12.85 6.71 12.94
C ASP A 86 13.13 5.37 12.27
N PRO A 87 14.40 4.92 12.16
CA PRO A 87 14.72 3.68 11.48
C PRO A 87 14.24 2.43 12.20
N THR A 88 13.79 2.54 13.44
CA THR A 88 13.25 1.40 14.20
C THR A 88 11.74 1.26 14.08
N GLU A 89 11.06 2.23 13.45
CA GLU A 89 9.60 2.17 13.31
C GLU A 89 9.18 1.13 12.27
N THR A 90 8.07 0.46 12.57
CA THR A 90 7.38 -0.42 11.64
C THR A 90 5.89 -0.11 11.67
N VAL A 91 5.19 -0.50 10.63
CA VAL A 91 3.72 -0.45 10.59
C VAL A 91 3.20 -1.79 10.10
N ASP A 92 2.21 -2.32 10.78
CA ASP A 92 1.50 -3.52 10.34
C ASP A 92 0.28 -3.10 9.53
N VAL A 93 0.20 -3.61 8.31
CA VAL A 93 -0.86 -3.28 7.37
C VAL A 93 -1.62 -4.57 7.04
N SER A 94 -2.92 -4.57 7.32
CA SER A 94 -3.79 -5.68 6.92
C SER A 94 -4.19 -5.49 5.46
N VAL A 95 -3.95 -6.50 4.64
CA VAL A 95 -4.21 -6.47 3.19
C VAL A 95 -5.08 -7.64 2.82
N SER A 96 -6.13 -7.38 2.05
CA SER A 96 -6.99 -8.44 1.51
C SER A 96 -7.35 -8.10 0.07
N HIS A 97 -7.11 -9.04 -0.84
CA HIS A 97 -7.48 -8.90 -2.25
C HIS A 97 -7.78 -10.26 -2.87
N ALA A 98 -8.53 -10.22 -3.95
CA ALA A 98 -8.86 -11.42 -4.72
C ALA A 98 -7.66 -11.94 -5.52
#